data_7bf1532bb85b45629444efb08b9baebe
#
_entry.id   7bf1532bb85b45629444efb08b9baebe
#
_cell.length_a   1.000
_cell.length_b   1.000
_cell.length_c   1.000
_cell.angle_alpha   90.00
_cell.angle_beta   90.00
_cell.angle_gamma   90.00
#
_symmetry.space_group_name_H-M   'P 1'
#
loop_
_entity.id
_entity.type
_entity.pdbx_description
1 polymer ?
#
loop_
_entity_poly.entity_id
_entity_poly.type
_entity_poly.pdbx_seq_one_letter_code
_entity_poly.pdbx_strand_id
1 'polypeptide(L)'
;MAVAPIKIIDPHLHLFDLNLGEYGWLKHQNPPHWQDKQQIARNYDEQDLMLAKNMSLAGFVHIEAGFDNRQPWREIDWLESVCRLPFKSIACTDLTSTNFANNLKKLVQRPSVVGVRHILDDDALSILTHPHTSKQFSLLNE
;
A
#
# COMPACT_ATOMS: atom_id res chain seq x y z
N MET A 1 37.94 -10.28 -9.46
CA MET A 1 36.60 -10.82 -9.77
C MET A 1 35.57 -9.86 -9.23
N ALA A 2 34.57 -9.51 -10.02
CA ALA A 2 33.45 -8.70 -9.52
C ALA A 2 32.60 -9.56 -8.56
N VAL A 3 32.40 -9.08 -7.34
CA VAL A 3 31.50 -9.73 -6.38
C VAL A 3 30.07 -9.52 -6.87
N ALA A 4 29.29 -10.61 -6.93
CA ALA A 4 27.88 -10.50 -7.29
C ALA A 4 27.12 -9.60 -6.28
N PRO A 5 26.20 -8.75 -6.73
CA PRO A 5 25.47 -7.87 -5.82
C PRO A 5 24.60 -8.67 -4.84
N ILE A 6 24.50 -8.16 -3.62
CA ILE A 6 23.61 -8.69 -2.60
C ILE A 6 22.18 -8.44 -3.04
N LYS A 7 21.38 -9.50 -3.11
CA LYS A 7 19.93 -9.41 -3.43
C LYS A 7 19.13 -8.97 -2.23
N ILE A 8 18.35 -7.90 -2.38
CA ILE A 8 17.50 -7.34 -1.32
C ILE A 8 16.03 -7.60 -1.67
N ILE A 9 15.27 -8.03 -0.68
CA ILE A 9 13.81 -7.97 -0.70
C ILE A 9 13.39 -6.89 0.29
N ASP A 10 12.75 -5.83 -0.20
CA ASP A 10 12.23 -4.78 0.67
C ASP A 10 10.85 -5.18 1.21
N PRO A 11 10.68 -5.33 2.53
CA PRO A 11 9.41 -5.75 3.11
C PRO A 11 8.38 -4.62 3.23
N HIS A 12 8.73 -3.36 2.94
CA HIS A 12 7.85 -2.22 3.15
C HIS A 12 8.19 -1.08 2.17
N LEU A 13 7.71 -1.18 0.95
CA LEU A 13 7.93 -0.18 -0.09
C LEU A 13 6.60 0.45 -0.50
N HIS A 14 6.61 1.76 -0.75
CA HIS A 14 5.47 2.49 -1.32
C HIS A 14 5.82 3.00 -2.72
N LEU A 15 5.01 2.66 -3.71
CA LEU A 15 5.09 3.20 -5.06
C LEU A 15 3.92 4.16 -5.28
N PHE A 16 4.14 5.24 -6.02
CA PHE A 16 3.14 6.27 -6.29
C PHE A 16 3.01 6.56 -7.78
N ASP A 17 1.79 6.71 -8.26
CA ASP A 17 1.49 7.37 -9.53
C ASP A 17 0.41 8.44 -9.31
N LEU A 18 0.84 9.68 -9.12
CA LEU A 18 -0.03 10.82 -8.84
C LEU A 18 -0.93 11.23 -10.01
N ASN A 19 -0.66 10.71 -11.22
CA ASN A 19 -1.51 10.95 -12.37
C ASN A 19 -2.73 10.04 -12.39
N LEU A 20 -2.63 8.87 -11.76
CA LEU A 20 -3.68 7.84 -11.73
C LEU A 20 -4.40 7.74 -10.39
N GLY A 21 -3.68 7.92 -9.28
CA GLY A 21 -4.19 7.78 -7.94
C GLY A 21 -4.64 9.09 -7.29
N GLU A 22 -5.46 9.01 -6.26
CA GLU A 22 -6.00 10.15 -5.52
C GLU A 22 -5.03 10.70 -4.47
N TYR A 23 -4.36 9.84 -3.72
CA TYR A 23 -3.38 10.15 -2.65
C TYR A 23 -3.79 11.35 -1.79
N GLY A 24 -5.01 11.31 -1.25
CA GLY A 24 -5.60 12.43 -0.52
C GLY A 24 -4.69 13.00 0.58
N TRP A 25 -3.96 12.13 1.28
CA TRP A 25 -3.04 12.50 2.35
C TRP A 25 -1.79 13.28 1.87
N LEU A 26 -1.40 13.14 0.59
CA LEU A 26 -0.27 13.91 0.01
C LEU A 26 -0.67 15.34 -0.37
N LYS A 27 -1.96 15.66 -0.47
CA LYS A 27 -2.42 17.01 -0.78
C LYS A 27 -2.04 17.96 0.35
N HIS A 28 -1.52 19.15 0.01
CA HIS A 28 -1.00 20.12 0.97
C HIS A 28 -2.01 20.48 2.05
N GLN A 29 -3.27 20.66 1.67
CA GLN A 29 -4.36 21.06 2.57
C GLN A 29 -4.87 19.95 3.49
N ASN A 30 -4.50 18.70 3.26
CA ASN A 30 -5.02 17.54 4.00
C ASN A 30 -4.03 17.08 5.08
N PRO A 31 -4.50 16.54 6.22
CA PRO A 31 -3.64 15.89 7.20
C PRO A 31 -3.05 14.57 6.64
N PRO A 32 -1.94 14.09 7.21
CA PRO A 32 -1.13 14.69 8.25
C PRO A 32 -0.27 15.87 7.73
N HIS A 33 0.06 16.83 8.57
CA HIS A 33 0.84 18.03 8.21
C HIS A 33 2.26 17.94 8.76
N TRP A 34 3.26 18.10 7.87
CA TRP A 34 4.67 18.29 8.24
C TRP A 34 5.37 19.12 7.18
N GLN A 35 6.50 19.73 7.54
CA GLN A 35 7.17 20.76 6.73
C GLN A 35 7.54 20.28 5.32
N ASP A 36 8.07 19.07 5.20
CA ASP A 36 8.67 18.56 3.97
C ASP A 36 7.74 17.62 3.17
N LYS A 37 6.45 17.57 3.50
CA LYS A 37 5.47 16.70 2.85
C LYS A 37 5.49 16.75 1.33
N GLN A 38 5.66 17.97 0.78
CA GLN A 38 5.64 18.16 -0.67
C GLN A 38 6.85 17.53 -1.38
N GLN A 39 7.93 17.25 -0.67
CA GLN A 39 9.11 16.61 -1.26
C GLN A 39 8.85 15.17 -1.70
N ILE A 40 7.90 14.47 -1.05
CA ILE A 40 7.52 13.11 -1.42
C ILE A 40 6.31 13.06 -2.37
N ALA A 41 5.68 14.20 -2.66
CA ALA A 41 4.51 14.26 -3.54
C ALA A 41 4.93 14.20 -5.03
N ARG A 42 5.49 13.08 -5.45
CA ARG A 42 5.88 12.77 -6.84
C ARG A 42 5.67 11.28 -7.13
N ASN A 43 5.80 10.91 -8.41
CA ASN A 43 5.77 9.50 -8.79
C ASN A 43 7.02 8.77 -8.29
N TYR A 44 6.84 7.52 -7.88
CA TYR A 44 7.90 6.59 -7.47
C TYR A 44 7.65 5.22 -8.09
N ASP A 45 8.68 4.67 -8.71
CA ASP A 45 8.67 3.32 -9.24
C ASP A 45 9.78 2.44 -8.61
N GLU A 46 9.92 1.19 -9.07
CA GLU A 46 10.91 0.23 -8.57
C GLU A 46 12.36 0.71 -8.70
N GLN A 47 12.64 1.66 -9.61
CA GLN A 47 13.98 2.14 -9.90
C GLN A 47 14.39 3.32 -9.02
N ASP A 48 13.41 3.94 -8.34
CA ASP A 48 13.67 5.09 -7.45
C ASP A 48 14.31 4.67 -6.12
N LEU A 49 14.30 3.38 -5.76
CA LEU A 49 14.93 2.90 -4.53
C LEU A 49 16.45 2.95 -4.64
N MET A 50 17.06 3.85 -3.89
CA MET A 50 18.51 4.01 -3.86
C MET A 50 19.16 3.01 -2.90
N LEU A 51 19.87 2.04 -3.46
CA LEU A 51 20.65 1.03 -2.72
C LEU A 51 22.14 1.30 -2.84
N ALA A 52 22.92 0.72 -1.93
CA ALA A 52 24.39 0.72 -2.04
C ALA A 52 24.85 0.02 -3.33
N LYS A 53 26.03 0.37 -3.85
CA LYS A 53 26.55 -0.12 -5.16
C LYS A 53 26.61 -1.64 -5.28
N ASN A 54 26.76 -2.35 -4.15
CA ASN A 54 26.83 -3.81 -4.09
C ASN A 54 25.49 -4.46 -3.78
N MET A 55 24.39 -3.73 -3.83
CA MET A 55 23.03 -4.21 -3.55
C MET A 55 22.13 -4.03 -4.77
N SER A 56 21.17 -4.93 -4.95
CA SER A 56 20.13 -4.83 -5.97
C SER A 56 18.78 -5.30 -5.43
N LEU A 57 17.73 -4.58 -5.74
CA LEU A 57 16.36 -4.98 -5.39
C LEU A 57 15.99 -6.22 -6.21
N ALA A 58 15.56 -7.27 -5.53
CA ALA A 58 15.14 -8.54 -6.13
C ALA A 58 13.63 -8.78 -6.03
N GLY A 59 12.96 -8.05 -5.16
CA GLY A 59 11.53 -8.10 -4.93
C GLY A 59 11.14 -7.21 -3.76
N PHE A 60 9.85 -7.02 -3.54
CA PHE A 60 9.36 -6.16 -2.45
C PHE A 60 7.95 -6.52 -2.02
N VAL A 61 7.56 -5.99 -0.86
CA VAL A 61 6.17 -5.92 -0.44
C VAL A 61 5.71 -4.47 -0.54
N HIS A 62 4.77 -4.21 -1.45
CA HIS A 62 4.12 -2.91 -1.50
C HIS A 62 3.09 -2.80 -0.37
N ILE A 63 3.20 -1.75 0.40
CA ILE A 63 2.18 -1.39 1.39
C ILE A 63 1.34 -0.27 0.81
N GLU A 64 0.03 -0.40 0.90
CA GLU A 64 -0.93 0.59 0.38
C GLU A 64 -0.49 2.03 0.66
N ALA A 65 -0.74 2.92 -0.28
CA ALA A 65 -0.27 4.31 -0.21
C ALA A 65 -1.39 5.35 -0.40
N GLY A 66 -2.65 4.93 -0.35
CA GLY A 66 -3.80 5.82 -0.52
C GLY A 66 -4.11 6.17 -1.96
N PHE A 67 -3.84 5.28 -2.88
CA PHE A 67 -4.15 5.43 -4.31
C PHE A 67 -5.64 5.72 -4.53
N ASP A 68 -6.53 4.87 -3.99
CA ASP A 68 -7.98 5.08 -3.95
C ASP A 68 -8.56 4.26 -2.79
N ASN A 69 -8.84 4.91 -1.68
CA ASN A 69 -9.31 4.22 -0.47
C ASN A 69 -10.75 3.68 -0.62
N ARG A 70 -11.52 4.16 -1.59
CA ARG A 70 -12.87 3.66 -1.87
C ARG A 70 -12.88 2.45 -2.78
N GLN A 71 -11.88 2.35 -3.66
CA GLN A 71 -11.68 1.26 -4.61
C GLN A 71 -10.25 0.73 -4.52
N PRO A 72 -9.87 0.08 -3.39
CA PRO A 72 -8.46 -0.25 -3.11
C PRO A 72 -7.84 -1.23 -4.12
N TRP A 73 -8.65 -1.99 -4.85
CA TRP A 73 -8.15 -2.87 -5.93
C TRP A 73 -7.54 -2.10 -7.10
N ARG A 74 -7.86 -0.81 -7.30
CA ARG A 74 -7.28 0.01 -8.38
C ARG A 74 -5.78 0.20 -8.21
N GLU A 75 -5.30 0.36 -6.98
CA GLU A 75 -3.87 0.41 -6.67
C GLU A 75 -3.19 -0.90 -7.07
N ILE A 76 -3.81 -2.03 -6.75
CA ILE A 76 -3.26 -3.35 -7.05
C ILE A 76 -3.25 -3.61 -8.56
N ASP A 77 -4.35 -3.29 -9.26
CA ASP A 77 -4.43 -3.42 -10.72
C ASP A 77 -3.32 -2.59 -11.41
N TRP A 78 -3.08 -1.38 -10.93
CA TRP A 78 -1.98 -0.56 -11.42
C TRP A 78 -0.62 -1.22 -11.17
N LEU A 79 -0.32 -1.63 -9.93
CA LEU A 79 0.95 -2.29 -9.59
C LEU A 79 1.19 -3.55 -10.43
N GLU A 80 0.19 -4.41 -10.57
CA GLU A 80 0.29 -5.64 -11.36
C GLU A 80 0.50 -5.35 -12.86
N SER A 81 0.13 -4.15 -13.34
CA SER A 81 0.34 -3.74 -14.73
C SER A 81 1.72 -3.13 -14.99
N VAL A 82 2.37 -2.52 -13.98
CA VAL A 82 3.61 -1.75 -14.19
C VAL A 82 4.86 -2.38 -13.56
N CYS A 83 4.73 -3.11 -12.45
CA CYS A 83 5.87 -3.70 -11.75
C CYS A 83 6.48 -4.86 -12.55
N ARG A 84 7.80 -4.90 -12.59
CA ARG A 84 8.59 -5.92 -13.29
C ARG A 84 9.24 -6.91 -12.35
N LEU A 85 9.58 -6.46 -11.13
CA LEU A 85 10.13 -7.33 -10.08
C LEU A 85 9.02 -8.13 -9.40
N PRO A 86 9.32 -9.31 -8.85
CA PRO A 86 8.40 -10.03 -7.99
C PRO A 86 7.97 -9.18 -6.80
N PHE A 87 6.67 -9.11 -6.54
CA PHE A 87 6.17 -8.37 -5.38
C PHE A 87 4.92 -9.02 -4.78
N LYS A 88 4.62 -8.64 -3.55
CA LYS A 88 3.35 -8.87 -2.87
C LYS A 88 2.79 -7.53 -2.40
N SER A 89 1.49 -7.49 -2.11
CA SER A 89 0.79 -6.27 -1.72
C SER A 89 0.01 -6.45 -0.42
N ILE A 90 0.12 -5.47 0.45
CA ILE A 90 -0.80 -5.24 1.56
C ILE A 90 -1.73 -4.10 1.12
N ALA A 91 -2.97 -4.43 0.83
CA ALA A 91 -3.93 -3.48 0.26
C ALA A 91 -4.61 -2.61 1.32
N CYS A 92 -5.09 -1.44 0.90
CA CYS A 92 -5.91 -0.58 1.77
C CYS A 92 -7.24 -1.26 2.13
N THR A 93 -7.68 -1.08 3.36
CA THR A 93 -9.01 -1.47 3.80
C THR A 93 -9.58 -0.47 4.80
N ASP A 94 -10.91 -0.46 4.93
CA ASP A 94 -11.63 0.27 5.97
C ASP A 94 -12.48 -0.71 6.78
N LEU A 95 -12.03 -0.99 8.01
CA LEU A 95 -12.69 -1.89 8.96
C LEU A 95 -14.08 -1.39 9.41
N THR A 96 -14.39 -0.12 9.21
CA THR A 96 -15.69 0.47 9.58
C THR A 96 -16.67 0.48 8.42
N SER A 97 -16.21 0.22 7.20
CA SER A 97 -17.03 0.31 5.99
C SER A 97 -18.03 -0.84 5.84
N THR A 98 -19.23 -0.50 5.46
CA THR A 98 -20.24 -1.49 5.02
C THR A 98 -19.84 -2.22 3.73
N ASN A 99 -18.91 -1.63 2.94
CA ASN A 99 -18.40 -2.22 1.71
C ASN A 99 -17.18 -3.14 1.91
N PHE A 100 -16.72 -3.33 3.15
CA PHE A 100 -15.53 -4.12 3.45
C PHE A 100 -15.53 -5.49 2.76
N ALA A 101 -16.58 -6.29 2.95
CA ALA A 101 -16.68 -7.63 2.37
C ALA A 101 -16.63 -7.61 0.83
N ASN A 102 -17.27 -6.63 0.18
CA ASN A 102 -17.24 -6.50 -1.28
C ASN A 102 -15.85 -6.10 -1.78
N ASN A 103 -15.17 -5.19 -1.08
CA ASN A 103 -13.81 -4.80 -1.40
C ASN A 103 -12.84 -5.98 -1.21
N LEU A 104 -12.97 -6.72 -0.11
CA LEU A 104 -12.16 -7.90 0.15
C LEU A 104 -12.31 -8.95 -0.96
N LYS A 105 -13.55 -9.26 -1.39
CA LYS A 105 -13.82 -10.18 -2.52
C LYS A 105 -13.12 -9.76 -3.81
N LYS A 106 -12.99 -8.47 -4.07
CA LYS A 106 -12.24 -7.97 -5.22
C LYS A 106 -10.73 -8.10 -5.02
N LEU A 107 -10.24 -7.78 -3.82
CA LEU A 107 -8.82 -7.85 -3.49
C LEU A 107 -8.25 -9.27 -3.57
N VAL A 108 -8.96 -10.28 -3.06
CA VAL A 108 -8.49 -11.68 -3.09
C VAL A 108 -8.37 -12.26 -4.50
N GLN A 109 -8.95 -11.61 -5.50
CA GLN A 109 -8.79 -12.00 -6.91
C GLN A 109 -7.45 -11.56 -7.51
N ARG A 110 -6.67 -10.72 -6.82
CA ARG A 110 -5.37 -10.21 -7.27
C ARG A 110 -4.26 -11.07 -6.67
N PRO A 111 -3.43 -11.72 -7.51
CA PRO A 111 -2.43 -12.68 -7.02
C PRO A 111 -1.31 -12.06 -6.19
N SER A 112 -1.11 -10.75 -6.29
CA SER A 112 -0.13 -10.04 -5.45
C SER A 112 -0.62 -9.78 -4.03
N VAL A 113 -1.93 -9.73 -3.78
CA VAL A 113 -2.50 -9.39 -2.47
C VAL A 113 -2.30 -10.53 -1.47
N VAL A 114 -1.68 -10.22 -0.34
CA VAL A 114 -1.42 -11.17 0.76
C VAL A 114 -1.96 -10.68 2.09
N GLY A 115 -2.49 -9.47 2.15
CA GLY A 115 -3.06 -8.90 3.36
C GLY A 115 -3.69 -7.54 3.12
N VAL A 116 -4.25 -6.98 4.18
CA VAL A 116 -4.87 -5.65 4.17
C VAL A 116 -4.38 -4.82 5.35
N ARG A 117 -4.40 -3.50 5.21
CA ARG A 117 -4.05 -2.54 6.25
C ARG A 117 -5.13 -1.48 6.40
N HIS A 118 -5.51 -1.20 7.64
CA HIS A 118 -6.17 0.01 8.06
C HIS A 118 -5.23 0.78 8.98
N ILE A 119 -4.84 2.00 8.62
CA ILE A 119 -3.95 2.83 9.44
C ILE A 119 -4.72 3.27 10.67
N LEU A 120 -4.13 3.06 11.85
CA LEU A 120 -4.69 3.45 13.14
C LEU A 120 -3.88 4.62 13.69
N ASP A 121 -4.48 5.80 13.64
CA ASP A 121 -3.94 7.06 14.18
C ASP A 121 -4.76 7.53 15.39
N ASP A 122 -5.07 8.80 15.49
CA ASP A 122 -5.83 9.40 16.59
C ASP A 122 -7.26 8.83 16.74
N ASP A 123 -7.80 8.26 15.68
CA ASP A 123 -9.11 7.61 15.63
C ASP A 123 -9.07 6.09 15.92
N ALA A 124 -7.91 5.55 16.29
CA ALA A 124 -7.71 4.11 16.51
C ALA A 124 -8.76 3.49 17.44
N LEU A 125 -9.07 4.15 18.55
CA LEU A 125 -10.05 3.65 19.50
C LEU A 125 -11.46 3.56 18.87
N SER A 126 -11.86 4.56 18.11
CA SER A 126 -13.18 4.57 17.45
C SER A 126 -13.28 3.51 16.37
N ILE A 127 -12.19 3.26 15.64
CA ILE A 127 -12.12 2.19 14.62
C ILE A 127 -12.19 0.82 15.28
N LEU A 128 -11.38 0.57 16.30
CA LEU A 128 -11.29 -0.75 16.95
C LEU A 128 -12.56 -1.11 17.74
N THR A 129 -13.30 -0.12 18.26
CA THR A 129 -14.57 -0.31 18.96
C THR A 129 -15.80 -0.19 18.06
N HIS A 130 -15.61 0.08 16.77
CA HIS A 130 -16.71 0.22 15.83
C HIS A 130 -17.50 -1.10 15.71
N PRO A 131 -18.86 -1.06 15.64
CA PRO A 131 -19.69 -2.26 15.60
C PRO A 131 -19.36 -3.26 14.49
N HIS A 132 -18.82 -2.79 13.36
CA HIS A 132 -18.46 -3.65 12.24
C HIS A 132 -17.08 -4.31 12.39
N THR A 133 -16.16 -3.74 13.15
CA THR A 133 -14.74 -4.15 13.16
C THR A 133 -14.56 -5.61 13.55
N SER A 134 -15.21 -6.08 14.61
CA SER A 134 -15.12 -7.49 15.05
C SER A 134 -15.59 -8.46 13.96
N LYS A 135 -16.69 -8.14 13.28
CA LYS A 135 -17.19 -8.94 12.16
C LYS A 135 -16.23 -8.93 10.97
N GLN A 136 -15.64 -7.78 10.66
CA GLN A 136 -14.68 -7.66 9.56
C GLN A 136 -13.40 -8.48 9.82
N PHE A 137 -12.90 -8.50 11.05
CA PHE A 137 -11.79 -9.38 11.43
C PHE A 137 -12.11 -10.87 11.23
N SER A 138 -13.34 -11.29 11.50
CA SER A 138 -13.74 -12.68 11.26
C SER A 138 -13.67 -13.06 9.78
N LEU A 139 -14.02 -12.15 8.88
CA LEU A 139 -13.95 -12.37 7.43
C LEU A 139 -12.51 -12.51 6.90
N LEU A 140 -11.50 -12.04 7.63
CA LEU A 140 -10.10 -12.19 7.24
C LEU A 140 -9.54 -13.59 7.55
N ASN A 141 -10.26 -14.41 8.31
CA ASN A 141 -9.86 -15.78 8.67
C ASN A 141 -10.49 -16.86 7.76
N GLU A 142 -11.36 -16.47 6.82
CA GLU A 142 -12.00 -17.36 5.84
C GLU A 142 -11.20 -17.42 4.52
#